data_38e32ba09c8c1601c8ce040e82f3786b
#
_entry.id   38e32ba09c8c1601c8ce040e82f3786b
#
_cell.length_a   1.000
_cell.length_b   1.000
_cell.length_c   1.000
_cell.angle_alpha   90.00
_cell.angle_beta   90.00
_cell.angle_gamma   90.00
#
_symmetry.space_group_name_H-M   'P 1'
#
loop_
_entity.id
_entity.type
_entity.pdbx_description
1 polymer ?
#
loop_
_entity_poly.entity_id
_entity_poly.type
_entity_poly.pdbx_seq_one_letter_code
_entity_poly.pdbx_strand_id
1 'polypeptide(L)'
;MSLAVSAVCFFILIVFWAVLYLLSRDTLAHLDLPAGQLFGPQDAESKEISKLAVAALNKRLRASAVKHEKLPWKERVLVLRETMDSFFSGAEIVSTLTAVDAGGVLAEWVTAPGVDVSRRLLYIHGGAFFAGSPKSHRVLTSKLSEITNSAVLAIDYRLTPEHSRIACVDDCRASYDWMLKNSPEGVDNLAPTAVFVAGDSAGGNLTLSFLNLIRDNTRR
;
A
#
# COMPACT_ATOMS: atom_id res chain seq x y z
N MET A 1 -43.86 12.35 -41.21
CA MET A 1 -43.25 11.37 -40.29
C MET A 1 -44.39 10.54 -39.70
N SER A 2 -44.39 9.22 -39.84
CA SER A 2 -45.51 8.42 -39.36
C SER A 2 -45.54 8.40 -37.81
N LEU A 3 -46.72 8.31 -37.23
CA LEU A 3 -46.92 8.22 -35.76
C LEU A 3 -46.02 7.14 -35.12
N ALA A 4 -45.76 6.05 -35.86
CA ALA A 4 -44.91 4.96 -35.42
C ALA A 4 -43.43 5.38 -35.25
N VAL A 5 -42.91 6.19 -36.16
CA VAL A 5 -41.52 6.70 -36.07
C VAL A 5 -41.37 7.65 -34.88
N SER A 6 -42.37 8.50 -34.65
CA SER A 6 -42.34 9.42 -33.50
C SER A 6 -42.40 8.66 -32.16
N ALA A 7 -43.18 7.59 -32.06
CA ALA A 7 -43.27 6.76 -30.86
C ALA A 7 -41.97 6.01 -30.56
N VAL A 8 -41.31 5.49 -31.61
CA VAL A 8 -39.99 4.82 -31.46
C VAL A 8 -38.90 5.82 -31.00
N CYS A 9 -38.86 7.01 -31.60
CA CYS A 9 -37.90 8.05 -31.19
C CYS A 9 -38.13 8.47 -29.73
N PHE A 10 -39.36 8.62 -29.30
CA PHE A 10 -39.69 8.99 -27.92
C PHE A 10 -39.29 7.88 -26.92
N PHE A 11 -39.56 6.63 -27.28
CA PHE A 11 -39.11 5.48 -26.46
C PHE A 11 -37.58 5.43 -26.31
N ILE A 12 -36.83 5.63 -27.42
CA ILE A 12 -35.37 5.66 -27.38
C ILE A 12 -34.89 6.79 -26.47
N LEU A 13 -35.51 7.97 -26.52
CA LEU A 13 -35.15 9.07 -25.64
C LEU A 13 -35.41 8.75 -24.15
N ILE A 14 -36.56 8.12 -23.84
CA ILE A 14 -36.83 7.71 -22.45
C ILE A 14 -35.81 6.69 -21.97
N VAL A 15 -35.50 5.68 -22.77
CA VAL A 15 -34.46 4.68 -22.40
C VAL A 15 -33.10 5.35 -22.21
N PHE A 16 -32.73 6.24 -23.12
CA PHE A 16 -31.48 6.98 -23.03
C PHE A 16 -31.40 7.80 -21.72
N TRP A 17 -32.46 8.55 -21.39
CA TRP A 17 -32.52 9.33 -20.15
C TRP A 17 -32.56 8.43 -18.90
N ALA A 18 -33.22 7.31 -18.94
CA ALA A 18 -33.25 6.33 -17.85
C ALA A 18 -31.87 5.74 -17.62
N VAL A 19 -31.12 5.40 -18.69
CA VAL A 19 -29.73 4.91 -18.61
C VAL A 19 -28.82 6.00 -18.06
N LEU A 20 -28.92 7.24 -18.56
CA LEU A 20 -28.12 8.36 -18.03
C LEU A 20 -28.43 8.61 -16.55
N TYR A 21 -29.68 8.55 -16.14
CA TYR A 21 -30.07 8.71 -14.74
C TYR A 21 -29.49 7.60 -13.87
N LEU A 22 -29.52 6.33 -14.32
CA LEU A 22 -28.94 5.21 -13.60
C LEU A 22 -27.43 5.31 -13.51
N LEU A 23 -26.76 5.76 -14.57
CA LEU A 23 -25.31 5.96 -14.60
C LEU A 23 -24.87 7.18 -13.79
N SER A 24 -25.72 8.19 -13.64
CA SER A 24 -25.42 9.40 -12.86
C SER A 24 -25.72 9.25 -11.36
N ARG A 25 -26.39 8.15 -10.95
CA ARG A 25 -26.62 7.92 -9.52
C ARG A 25 -25.33 7.66 -8.81
N ASP A 26 -24.94 8.56 -7.95
CA ASP A 26 -23.88 8.32 -7.00
C ASP A 26 -24.34 7.32 -5.94
N THR A 27 -24.05 6.04 -6.21
CA THR A 27 -24.40 4.94 -5.30
C THR A 27 -23.57 4.94 -4.02
N LEU A 28 -22.52 5.77 -3.96
CA LEU A 28 -21.61 5.89 -2.83
C LEU A 28 -21.87 7.15 -2.00
N ALA A 29 -22.86 7.98 -2.37
CA ALA A 29 -23.19 9.21 -1.65
C ALA A 29 -23.46 9.00 -0.15
N HIS A 30 -23.90 7.80 0.24
CA HIS A 30 -24.08 7.43 1.65
C HIS A 30 -22.76 7.27 2.43
N LEU A 31 -21.63 7.16 1.71
CA LEU A 31 -20.29 7.10 2.30
C LEU A 31 -19.66 8.49 2.42
N ASP A 32 -20.25 9.50 1.76
CA ASP A 32 -19.78 10.87 1.85
C ASP A 32 -20.17 11.45 3.21
N LEU A 33 -19.18 11.67 4.04
CA LEU A 33 -19.40 12.36 5.31
C LEU A 33 -19.61 13.86 5.05
N PRO A 34 -20.57 14.51 5.74
CA PRO A 34 -20.89 15.94 5.56
C PRO A 34 -19.70 16.87 5.80
N ALA A 35 -18.75 16.43 6.60
CA ALA A 35 -17.45 17.07 6.78
C ALA A 35 -16.40 15.99 6.64
N GLY A 36 -15.50 16.13 5.66
CA GLY A 36 -14.37 15.21 5.51
C GLY A 36 -13.58 15.14 6.83
N GLN A 37 -13.35 13.94 7.31
CA GLN A 37 -12.50 13.75 8.48
C GLN A 37 -11.05 14.02 8.06
N LEU A 38 -10.49 15.14 8.54
CA LEU A 38 -9.08 15.47 8.33
C LEU A 38 -8.23 14.61 9.27
N PHE A 39 -7.62 13.58 8.71
CA PHE A 39 -6.59 12.81 9.38
C PHE A 39 -5.24 13.53 9.19
N GLY A 40 -4.76 14.17 10.24
CA GLY A 40 -3.49 14.88 10.21
C GLY A 40 -3.30 15.71 11.48
N PRO A 41 -2.13 16.35 11.63
CA PRO A 41 -1.87 17.20 12.77
C PRO A 41 -2.94 18.26 12.92
N GLN A 42 -3.46 18.45 14.13
CA GLN A 42 -4.51 19.43 14.40
C GLN A 42 -3.94 20.76 14.90
N ASP A 43 -2.81 20.73 15.61
CA ASP A 43 -2.12 21.92 16.09
C ASP A 43 -1.34 22.63 14.97
N ALA A 44 -1.13 23.94 15.13
CA ALA A 44 -0.51 24.78 14.12
C ALA A 44 0.97 24.44 13.86
N GLU A 45 1.70 24.07 14.90
CA GLU A 45 3.12 23.72 14.83
C GLU A 45 3.33 22.45 14.03
N SER A 46 2.63 21.38 14.36
CA SER A 46 2.70 20.10 13.63
C SER A 46 2.21 20.22 12.19
N LYS A 47 1.23 21.08 11.90
CA LYS A 47 0.81 21.39 10.52
C LYS A 47 1.93 22.05 9.72
N GLU A 48 2.63 23.01 10.29
CA GLU A 48 3.73 23.71 9.60
C GLU A 48 4.92 22.77 9.40
N ILE A 49 5.29 21.95 10.41
CA ILE A 49 6.32 20.91 10.28
C ILE A 49 5.99 19.95 9.13
N SER A 50 4.75 19.44 9.08
CA SER A 50 4.30 18.55 8.00
C SER A 50 4.41 19.20 6.63
N LYS A 51 3.99 20.46 6.51
CA LYS A 51 4.06 21.23 5.27
C LYS A 51 5.51 21.43 4.79
N LEU A 52 6.41 21.75 5.69
CA LEU A 52 7.83 21.91 5.39
C LEU A 52 8.47 20.57 4.99
N ALA A 53 8.13 19.47 5.67
CA ALA A 53 8.61 18.15 5.33
C ALA A 53 8.17 17.70 3.94
N VAL A 54 6.88 17.90 3.60
CA VAL A 54 6.34 17.62 2.26
C VAL A 54 7.01 18.49 1.19
N ALA A 55 7.22 19.77 1.46
CA ALA A 55 7.91 20.66 0.53
C ALA A 55 9.36 20.23 0.28
N ALA A 56 10.09 19.85 1.34
CA ALA A 56 11.45 19.34 1.24
C ALA A 56 11.53 18.03 0.44
N LEU A 57 10.60 17.09 0.69
CA LEU A 57 10.50 15.84 -0.05
C LEU A 57 10.24 16.10 -1.54
N ASN A 58 9.26 16.93 -1.86
CA ASN A 58 8.93 17.29 -3.24
C ASN A 58 10.11 17.96 -3.96
N LYS A 59 10.87 18.82 -3.28
CA LYS A 59 12.09 19.44 -3.82
C LYS A 59 13.14 18.38 -4.14
N ARG A 60 13.37 17.40 -3.26
CA ARG A 60 14.33 16.29 -3.50
C ARG A 60 13.91 15.43 -4.69
N LEU A 61 12.63 15.06 -4.77
CA LEU A 61 12.08 14.26 -5.87
C LEU A 61 12.25 14.98 -7.22
N ARG A 62 11.89 16.26 -7.30
CA ARG A 62 12.07 17.06 -8.52
C ARG A 62 13.53 17.19 -8.91
N ALA A 63 14.42 17.47 -7.98
CA ALA A 63 15.85 17.58 -8.23
C ALA A 63 16.42 16.26 -8.78
N SER A 64 16.04 15.12 -8.21
CA SER A 64 16.43 13.79 -8.69
C SER A 64 15.89 13.54 -10.10
N ALA A 65 14.61 13.84 -10.35
CA ALA A 65 14.00 13.66 -11.67
C ALA A 65 14.73 14.46 -12.77
N VAL A 66 14.99 15.74 -12.53
CA VAL A 66 15.72 16.62 -13.47
C VAL A 66 17.16 16.12 -13.72
N LYS A 67 17.87 15.75 -12.65
CA LYS A 67 19.25 15.26 -12.75
C LYS A 67 19.37 14.02 -13.64
N HIS A 68 18.35 13.16 -13.63
CA HIS A 68 18.39 11.87 -14.31
C HIS A 68 17.44 11.78 -15.53
N GLU A 69 16.89 12.91 -15.98
CA GLU A 69 15.93 12.97 -17.09
C GLU A 69 16.45 12.33 -18.38
N LYS A 70 17.74 12.47 -18.65
CA LYS A 70 18.40 11.97 -19.87
C LYS A 70 18.81 10.50 -19.81
N LEU A 71 18.71 9.87 -18.65
CA LEU A 71 19.01 8.44 -18.52
C LEU A 71 17.96 7.58 -19.21
N PRO A 72 18.32 6.41 -19.75
CA PRO A 72 17.37 5.41 -20.19
C PRO A 72 16.41 5.06 -19.05
N TRP A 73 15.15 4.74 -19.37
CA TRP A 73 14.12 4.53 -18.37
C TRP A 73 14.46 3.45 -17.34
N LYS A 74 15.16 2.36 -17.73
CA LYS A 74 15.60 1.31 -16.81
C LYS A 74 16.58 1.83 -15.75
N GLU A 75 17.50 2.68 -16.15
CA GLU A 75 18.47 3.30 -15.24
C GLU A 75 17.77 4.31 -14.33
N ARG A 76 16.76 5.05 -14.83
CA ARG A 76 15.95 5.95 -14.00
C ARG A 76 15.19 5.19 -12.91
N VAL A 77 14.69 4.00 -13.20
CA VAL A 77 14.03 3.14 -12.20
C VAL A 77 14.99 2.76 -11.08
N LEU A 78 16.23 2.37 -11.40
CA LEU A 78 17.25 2.05 -10.39
C LEU A 78 17.58 3.26 -9.52
N VAL A 79 17.78 4.42 -10.14
CA VAL A 79 18.01 5.69 -9.40
C VAL A 79 16.84 6.02 -8.49
N LEU A 80 15.61 5.79 -8.92
CA LEU A 80 14.44 6.04 -8.10
C LEU A 80 14.38 5.08 -6.88
N ARG A 81 14.71 3.79 -7.06
CA ARG A 81 14.81 2.82 -5.98
C ARG A 81 15.81 3.29 -4.91
N GLU A 82 17.02 3.63 -5.34
CA GLU A 82 18.07 4.15 -4.45
C GLU A 82 17.63 5.46 -3.76
N THR A 83 16.95 6.34 -4.50
CA THR A 83 16.44 7.60 -3.96
C THR A 83 15.40 7.33 -2.86
N MET A 84 14.45 6.43 -3.08
CA MET A 84 13.44 6.06 -2.09
C MET A 84 14.07 5.42 -0.86
N ASP A 85 15.01 4.51 -1.02
CA ASP A 85 15.73 3.87 0.07
C ASP A 85 16.57 4.84 0.92
N SER A 86 16.90 5.99 0.33
CA SER A 86 17.65 7.06 1.03
C SER A 86 16.76 8.07 1.75
N PHE A 87 15.43 8.05 1.58
CA PHE A 87 14.55 9.11 2.11
C PHE A 87 14.68 9.29 3.62
N PHE A 88 14.78 8.20 4.33
CA PHE A 88 14.87 8.19 5.78
C PHE A 88 16.21 7.66 6.27
N SER A 89 17.25 7.70 5.40
CA SER A 89 18.60 7.36 5.81
C SER A 89 19.07 8.34 6.90
N GLY A 90 19.45 7.79 8.06
CA GLY A 90 19.80 8.59 9.24
C GLY A 90 18.65 8.85 10.21
N ALA A 91 17.43 8.42 9.92
CA ALA A 91 16.36 8.41 10.92
C ALA A 91 16.68 7.36 11.99
N GLU A 92 16.50 7.73 13.24
CA GLU A 92 16.63 6.80 14.37
C GLU A 92 15.47 5.81 14.36
N ILE A 93 15.78 4.52 14.42
CA ILE A 93 14.80 3.43 14.48
C ILE A 93 15.08 2.65 15.76
N VAL A 94 14.11 2.69 16.68
CA VAL A 94 14.21 2.02 17.99
C VAL A 94 13.82 0.54 17.89
N SER A 95 13.05 0.17 16.86
CA SER A 95 12.60 -1.22 16.64
C SER A 95 13.78 -2.13 16.26
N THR A 96 13.72 -3.37 16.71
CA THR A 96 14.58 -4.45 16.23
C THR A 96 14.18 -4.82 14.80
N LEU A 97 15.19 -4.95 13.93
CA LEU A 97 15.04 -5.35 12.54
C LEU A 97 15.66 -6.74 12.35
N THR A 98 14.86 -7.73 11.97
CA THR A 98 15.34 -9.10 11.74
C THR A 98 15.05 -9.53 10.33
N ALA A 99 16.07 -9.69 9.48
CA ALA A 99 15.91 -10.16 8.11
C ALA A 99 15.49 -11.63 8.08
N VAL A 100 14.54 -11.95 7.21
CA VAL A 100 14.01 -13.31 7.04
C VAL A 100 13.69 -13.60 5.56
N ASP A 101 13.59 -14.89 5.24
CA ASP A 101 12.96 -15.38 4.02
C ASP A 101 11.51 -15.77 4.36
N ALA A 102 10.56 -15.00 3.85
CA ALA A 102 9.15 -15.19 4.13
C ALA A 102 8.48 -16.02 3.01
N GLY A 103 8.88 -17.30 2.90
CA GLY A 103 8.32 -18.22 1.90
C GLY A 103 8.85 -17.95 0.49
N GLY A 104 10.14 -17.65 0.37
CA GLY A 104 10.83 -17.31 -0.89
C GLY A 104 10.83 -15.80 -1.19
N VAL A 105 10.32 -14.99 -0.28
CA VAL A 105 10.29 -13.53 -0.40
C VAL A 105 11.17 -12.92 0.69
N LEU A 106 12.14 -12.12 0.29
CA LEU A 106 12.95 -11.37 1.26
C LEU A 106 12.05 -10.44 2.06
N ALA A 107 12.25 -10.42 3.37
CA ALA A 107 11.44 -9.62 4.28
C ALA A 107 12.25 -9.26 5.53
N GLU A 108 11.69 -8.36 6.32
CA GLU A 108 12.21 -8.09 7.67
C GLU A 108 11.07 -8.03 8.68
N TRP A 109 11.26 -8.65 9.83
CA TRP A 109 10.48 -8.34 11.00
C TRP A 109 10.92 -7.01 11.58
N VAL A 110 9.96 -6.16 11.87
CA VAL A 110 10.14 -4.88 12.54
C VAL A 110 9.36 -4.97 13.85
N THR A 111 10.10 -4.99 14.97
CA THR A 111 9.52 -5.24 16.29
C THR A 111 9.89 -4.09 17.23
N ALA A 112 8.93 -3.24 17.55
CA ALA A 112 9.12 -2.17 18.53
C ALA A 112 9.28 -2.77 19.95
N PRO A 113 9.96 -2.08 20.87
CA PRO A 113 10.14 -2.59 22.23
C PRO A 113 8.82 -2.86 22.94
N GLY A 114 8.69 -4.06 23.52
CA GLY A 114 7.54 -4.44 24.38
C GLY A 114 6.24 -4.76 23.66
N VAL A 115 6.23 -4.84 22.33
CA VAL A 115 5.03 -5.21 21.57
C VAL A 115 4.70 -6.69 21.70
N ASP A 116 3.44 -7.03 21.53
CA ASP A 116 2.93 -8.39 21.51
C ASP A 116 3.24 -9.06 20.16
N VAL A 117 4.25 -9.91 20.11
CA VAL A 117 4.70 -10.61 18.89
C VAL A 117 3.73 -11.69 18.42
N SER A 118 2.73 -12.07 19.24
CA SER A 118 1.64 -12.93 18.79
C SER A 118 0.65 -12.20 17.87
N ARG A 119 0.66 -10.86 17.89
CA ARG A 119 -0.09 -10.00 16.98
C ARG A 119 0.82 -9.68 15.80
N ARG A 120 0.40 -9.98 14.59
CA ARG A 120 1.24 -9.84 13.39
C ARG A 120 0.60 -8.94 12.35
N LEU A 121 1.39 -8.07 11.75
CA LEU A 121 0.97 -7.18 10.69
C LEU A 121 1.86 -7.41 9.46
N LEU A 122 1.25 -7.83 8.34
CA LEU A 122 1.92 -7.85 7.05
C LEU A 122 1.90 -6.43 6.48
N TYR A 123 3.07 -5.87 6.18
CA TYR A 123 3.17 -4.57 5.55
C TYR A 123 3.70 -4.69 4.12
N ILE A 124 2.96 -4.11 3.17
CA ILE A 124 3.23 -4.11 1.75
C ILE A 124 3.53 -2.67 1.32
N HIS A 125 4.78 -2.39 0.97
CA HIS A 125 5.22 -1.04 0.68
C HIS A 125 4.66 -0.48 -0.63
N GLY A 126 4.55 0.85 -0.72
CA GLY A 126 4.25 1.60 -1.93
C GLY A 126 5.47 1.73 -2.87
N GLY A 127 5.31 2.50 -3.94
CA GLY A 127 6.38 2.76 -4.90
C GLY A 127 5.99 2.42 -6.34
N ALA A 128 4.70 2.58 -6.66
CA ALA A 128 4.14 2.40 -8.01
C ALA A 128 4.48 1.05 -8.66
N PHE A 129 4.70 0.00 -7.86
CA PHE A 129 5.08 -1.37 -8.22
C PHE A 129 6.49 -1.53 -8.79
N PHE A 130 7.26 -0.48 -8.94
CA PHE A 130 8.60 -0.52 -9.54
C PHE A 130 9.70 0.06 -8.64
N ALA A 131 9.36 0.57 -7.49
CA ALA A 131 10.29 1.11 -6.49
C ALA A 131 9.79 0.85 -5.07
N GLY A 132 10.57 1.27 -4.08
CA GLY A 132 10.32 0.98 -2.67
C GLY A 132 10.95 -0.34 -2.21
N SER A 133 11.04 -0.49 -0.92
CA SER A 133 11.58 -1.67 -0.24
C SER A 133 11.19 -1.61 1.25
N PRO A 134 11.37 -2.68 2.03
CA PRO A 134 11.28 -2.58 3.49
C PRO A 134 12.15 -1.45 4.05
N LYS A 135 13.37 -1.28 3.53
CA LYS A 135 14.32 -0.25 3.98
C LYS A 135 13.76 1.17 3.85
N SER A 136 13.10 1.49 2.73
CA SER A 136 12.51 2.81 2.49
C SER A 136 11.32 3.11 3.41
N HIS A 137 10.75 2.09 4.08
CA HIS A 137 9.56 2.21 4.91
C HIS A 137 9.80 1.93 6.41
N ARG A 138 11.06 1.73 6.83
CA ARG A 138 11.39 1.36 8.23
C ARG A 138 10.84 2.32 9.27
N VAL A 139 10.88 3.62 9.00
CA VAL A 139 10.32 4.63 9.93
C VAL A 139 8.82 4.40 10.13
N LEU A 140 8.11 4.15 9.04
CA LEU A 140 6.67 3.90 9.07
C LEU A 140 6.35 2.55 9.73
N THR A 141 7.03 1.49 9.33
CA THR A 141 6.79 0.14 9.88
C THR A 141 7.18 0.04 11.36
N SER A 142 8.22 0.76 11.80
CA SER A 142 8.57 0.89 13.22
C SER A 142 7.44 1.57 14.00
N LYS A 143 6.89 2.66 13.46
CA LYS A 143 5.77 3.36 14.09
C LYS A 143 4.49 2.52 14.08
N LEU A 144 4.22 1.77 13.01
CA LEU A 144 3.10 0.83 12.96
C LEU A 144 3.25 -0.27 14.01
N SER A 145 4.45 -0.85 14.17
CA SER A 145 4.70 -1.86 15.21
C SER A 145 4.32 -1.34 16.59
N GLU A 146 4.77 -0.13 16.93
CA GLU A 146 4.48 0.52 18.20
C GLU A 146 2.97 0.75 18.40
N ILE A 147 2.31 1.45 17.47
CA ILE A 147 0.90 1.88 17.66
C ILE A 147 -0.10 0.74 17.55
N THR A 148 0.20 -0.32 16.79
CA THR A 148 -0.68 -1.50 16.66
C THR A 148 -0.36 -2.56 17.71
N ASN A 149 0.67 -2.37 18.52
CA ASN A 149 1.17 -3.36 19.47
C ASN A 149 1.34 -4.73 18.80
N SER A 150 2.12 -4.78 17.70
CA SER A 150 2.29 -5.99 16.91
C SER A 150 3.67 -6.06 16.25
N ALA A 151 4.13 -7.27 15.93
CA ALA A 151 5.27 -7.46 15.06
C ALA A 151 4.86 -7.20 13.59
N VAL A 152 5.62 -6.38 12.89
CA VAL A 152 5.38 -6.04 11.48
C VAL A 152 6.31 -6.86 10.59
N LEU A 153 5.77 -7.63 9.66
CA LEU A 153 6.52 -8.26 8.58
C LEU A 153 6.49 -7.35 7.36
N ALA A 154 7.57 -6.65 7.09
CA ALA A 154 7.73 -5.82 5.90
C ALA A 154 8.37 -6.64 4.78
N ILE A 155 7.70 -6.80 3.65
CA ILE A 155 8.12 -7.67 2.55
C ILE A 155 8.75 -6.88 1.42
N ASP A 156 9.77 -7.48 0.78
CA ASP A 156 10.43 -6.99 -0.42
C ASP A 156 9.91 -7.76 -1.64
N TYR A 157 8.67 -7.48 -2.01
CA TYR A 157 8.02 -8.17 -3.11
C TYR A 157 8.67 -7.82 -4.46
N ARG A 158 8.64 -8.75 -5.40
CA ARG A 158 9.19 -8.58 -6.75
C ARG A 158 8.58 -7.38 -7.46
N LEU A 159 9.41 -6.55 -8.07
CA LEU A 159 9.01 -5.29 -8.69
C LEU A 159 8.93 -5.40 -10.22
N THR A 160 8.11 -4.54 -10.82
CA THR A 160 8.13 -4.27 -12.25
C THR A 160 9.34 -3.39 -12.58
N PRO A 161 9.87 -3.42 -13.77
CA PRO A 161 9.46 -4.20 -14.95
C PRO A 161 10.04 -5.61 -14.99
N GLU A 162 10.92 -5.98 -14.05
CA GLU A 162 11.59 -7.28 -14.04
C GLU A 162 10.59 -8.42 -13.87
N HIS A 163 9.54 -8.17 -13.12
CA HIS A 163 8.47 -9.13 -12.82
C HIS A 163 7.08 -8.56 -13.14
N SER A 164 6.12 -9.45 -13.34
CA SER A 164 4.73 -9.06 -13.58
C SER A 164 4.04 -8.61 -12.29
N ARG A 165 2.95 -7.85 -12.40
CA ARG A 165 2.11 -7.48 -11.23
C ARG A 165 1.49 -8.70 -10.54
N ILE A 166 1.27 -9.79 -11.25
CA ILE A 166 0.79 -11.05 -10.66
C ILE A 166 1.85 -11.59 -9.71
N ALA A 167 3.13 -11.56 -10.09
CA ALA A 167 4.23 -11.97 -9.21
C ALA A 167 4.26 -11.16 -7.90
N CYS A 168 3.95 -9.85 -7.95
CA CYS A 168 3.84 -9.05 -6.73
C CYS A 168 2.72 -9.57 -5.78
N VAL A 169 1.57 -9.97 -6.34
CA VAL A 169 0.45 -10.52 -5.55
C VAL A 169 0.78 -11.90 -5.00
N ASP A 170 1.47 -12.75 -5.80
CA ASP A 170 1.91 -14.08 -5.36
C ASP A 170 2.88 -13.97 -4.18
N ASP A 171 3.80 -13.00 -4.21
CA ASP A 171 4.73 -12.73 -3.11
C ASP A 171 4.00 -12.27 -1.84
N CYS A 172 2.99 -11.41 -1.97
CA CYS A 172 2.16 -11.00 -0.84
C CYS A 172 1.48 -12.21 -0.18
N ARG A 173 0.96 -13.14 -1.00
CA ARG A 173 0.31 -14.36 -0.52
C ARG A 173 1.31 -15.30 0.15
N ALA A 174 2.44 -15.58 -0.48
CA ALA A 174 3.47 -16.47 0.06
C ALA A 174 3.96 -15.96 1.43
N SER A 175 4.25 -14.66 1.53
CA SER A 175 4.68 -14.04 2.78
C SER A 175 3.59 -14.05 3.86
N TYR A 176 2.33 -13.88 3.49
CA TYR A 176 1.21 -13.99 4.42
C TYR A 176 1.07 -15.40 4.98
N ASP A 177 1.06 -16.42 4.10
CA ASP A 177 0.94 -17.83 4.48
C ASP A 177 2.13 -18.25 5.38
N TRP A 178 3.33 -17.72 5.11
CA TRP A 178 4.50 -17.92 5.94
C TRP A 178 4.37 -17.21 7.30
N MET A 179 3.92 -15.96 7.32
CA MET A 179 3.73 -15.17 8.55
C MET A 179 2.75 -15.83 9.52
N LEU A 180 1.73 -16.53 9.03
CA LEU A 180 0.78 -17.25 9.87
C LEU A 180 1.44 -18.36 10.69
N LYS A 181 2.56 -18.89 10.24
CA LYS A 181 3.26 -20.05 10.83
C LYS A 181 4.53 -19.67 11.59
N ASN A 182 5.09 -18.50 11.32
CA ASN A 182 6.39 -18.10 11.83
C ASN A 182 6.30 -16.83 12.67
N SER A 183 7.00 -16.79 13.79
CA SER A 183 7.09 -15.61 14.67
C SER A 183 8.45 -14.94 14.55
N PRO A 184 8.58 -13.65 14.94
CA PRO A 184 9.87 -12.96 14.95
C PRO A 184 10.88 -13.55 15.95
N GLU A 185 10.42 -14.34 16.92
CA GLU A 185 11.26 -15.02 17.90
C GLU A 185 11.81 -16.37 17.43
N GLY A 186 11.51 -16.75 16.17
CA GLY A 186 11.96 -18.03 15.62
C GLY A 186 11.24 -19.24 16.21
N VAL A 187 10.11 -19.05 16.89
CA VAL A 187 9.27 -20.14 17.39
C VAL A 187 8.35 -20.57 16.24
N ASP A 188 8.66 -21.71 15.67
CA ASP A 188 7.86 -22.29 14.58
C ASP A 188 6.48 -22.73 15.05
N ASN A 189 5.49 -22.58 14.14
CA ASN A 189 4.10 -23.03 14.33
C ASN A 189 3.33 -22.36 15.48
N LEU A 190 3.79 -21.22 15.98
CA LEU A 190 2.99 -20.40 16.89
C LEU A 190 1.94 -19.62 16.10
N ALA A 191 0.69 -20.02 16.17
CA ALA A 191 -0.41 -19.31 15.53
C ALA A 191 -0.54 -17.89 16.10
N PRO A 192 -0.71 -16.86 15.25
CA PRO A 192 -0.94 -15.50 15.74
C PRO A 192 -2.31 -15.37 16.42
N THR A 193 -2.38 -14.53 17.45
CA THR A 193 -3.66 -14.17 18.13
C THR A 193 -4.46 -13.15 17.33
N ALA A 194 -3.79 -12.32 16.53
CA ALA A 194 -4.43 -11.38 15.61
C ALA A 194 -3.52 -11.14 14.40
N VAL A 195 -4.13 -10.96 13.23
CA VAL A 195 -3.44 -10.70 11.98
C VAL A 195 -4.02 -9.46 11.32
N PHE A 196 -3.13 -8.59 10.89
CA PHE A 196 -3.46 -7.37 10.16
C PHE A 196 -2.70 -7.36 8.82
N VAL A 197 -3.24 -6.64 7.86
CA VAL A 197 -2.56 -6.35 6.59
C VAL A 197 -2.68 -4.86 6.32
N ALA A 198 -1.58 -4.23 5.99
CA ALA A 198 -1.52 -2.82 5.65
C ALA A 198 -0.58 -2.58 4.46
N GLY A 199 -0.81 -1.49 3.77
CA GLY A 199 0.05 -1.04 2.68
C GLY A 199 -0.32 0.35 2.24
N ASP A 200 0.64 1.08 1.70
CA ASP A 200 0.43 2.40 1.15
C ASP A 200 0.45 2.40 -0.38
N SER A 201 -0.28 3.28 -1.03
CA SER A 201 -0.24 3.50 -2.48
C SER A 201 -0.36 2.18 -3.29
N ALA A 202 0.66 1.80 -4.07
CA ALA A 202 0.72 0.52 -4.78
C ALA A 202 0.60 -0.69 -3.83
N GLY A 203 1.19 -0.61 -2.63
CA GLY A 203 1.06 -1.63 -1.60
C GLY A 203 -0.37 -1.75 -1.07
N GLY A 204 -1.10 -0.65 -0.96
CA GLY A 204 -2.54 -0.67 -0.64
C GLY A 204 -3.37 -1.37 -1.72
N ASN A 205 -3.04 -1.16 -3.01
CA ASN A 205 -3.67 -1.89 -4.11
C ASN A 205 -3.36 -3.39 -4.05
N LEU A 206 -2.11 -3.77 -3.77
CA LEU A 206 -1.71 -5.18 -3.60
C LEU A 206 -2.43 -5.81 -2.41
N THR A 207 -2.56 -5.08 -1.29
CA THR A 207 -3.32 -5.51 -0.11
C THR A 207 -4.75 -5.91 -0.49
N LEU A 208 -5.49 -5.04 -1.19
CA LEU A 208 -6.86 -5.32 -1.61
C LEU A 208 -6.92 -6.50 -2.60
N SER A 209 -5.99 -6.56 -3.56
CA SER A 209 -5.94 -7.63 -4.56
C SER A 209 -5.70 -8.99 -3.90
N PHE A 210 -4.75 -9.07 -3.01
CA PHE A 210 -4.38 -10.29 -2.28
C PHE A 210 -5.50 -10.72 -1.31
N LEU A 211 -6.11 -9.81 -0.55
CA LEU A 211 -7.22 -10.13 0.37
C LEU A 211 -8.45 -10.67 -0.39
N ASN A 212 -8.74 -10.14 -1.58
CA ASN A 212 -9.78 -10.69 -2.44
C ASN A 212 -9.48 -12.14 -2.85
N LEU A 213 -8.23 -12.46 -3.19
CA LEU A 213 -7.84 -13.84 -3.52
C LEU A 213 -8.00 -14.80 -2.33
N ILE A 214 -7.64 -14.38 -1.12
CA ILE A 214 -7.84 -15.20 0.10
C ILE A 214 -9.33 -15.44 0.30
N ARG A 215 -10.15 -14.40 0.28
CA ARG A 215 -11.60 -14.50 0.44
C ARG A 215 -12.22 -15.47 -0.56
N ASP A 216 -11.84 -15.39 -1.81
CA ASP A 216 -12.43 -16.20 -2.88
C ASP A 216 -11.99 -17.67 -2.78
N ASN A 217 -10.77 -17.93 -2.31
CA ASN A 217 -10.29 -19.29 -2.06
C ASN A 217 -10.92 -19.95 -0.80
N THR A 218 -11.35 -19.15 0.17
CA THR A 218 -12.05 -19.67 1.39
C THR A 218 -13.53 -19.96 1.16
N ARG A 219 -14.09 -19.51 0.03
CA ARG A 219 -15.49 -19.74 -0.35
C ARG A 219 -15.70 -20.95 -1.29
N ARG A 220 -14.62 -21.60 -1.70
CA ARG A 220 -14.63 -22.82 -2.52
C ARG A 220 -14.39 -24.06 -1.64
#